data_48216f0be47d97b4e0ca13f41e056c2d
#
_entry.id   48216f0be47d97b4e0ca13f41e056c2d
#
_cell.length_a   1.000
_cell.length_b   1.000
_cell.length_c   1.000
_cell.angle_alpha   90.00
_cell.angle_beta   90.00
_cell.angle_gamma   90.00
#
_symmetry.space_group_name_H-M   'P 1'
#
loop_
_entity.id
_entity.type
_entity.pdbx_description
1 polymer ?
#
loop_
_entity_poly.entity_id
_entity_poly.type
_entity_poly.pdbx_seq_one_letter_code
_entity_poly.pdbx_strand_id
1 'polypeptide(L)'
;MKIRTLLLSCLAILLVAVLAPTYAADGGARRKVIIDQDAFGPAGSNMQAILMLLQAKDVEVLGITIPTGDGWRDEEVRDTLLLLEIAKRTDIPVYPGAVFPLVNTPALVKRWEALYGKLFYDGAWTEKWPEEGAVRRTPYHADPYFVPPSPVGTPKLKPAQGTAAEFLSRKVHEFPGQVTIIACGPLTNLALAARLDPQFASLAKELVVMGGSFNPTSSGNAFAAEYANTPRREFNLRFDPEASHIVLHEPWKKITQVPIDPTTKTFFKPEYIREVATGKAPFDNYLGKFGQSFPMWDELAVGVWLDPSIVTRKETLMVDVSTVFGPNYGDTLSWTGVEAPGVGERAVEVVFDVNVPKFERMALDLLMAPTPVH
;
A
#
# COMPACT_ATOMS: atom_id res chain seq x y z
N MET A 1 -46.50 24.07 -70.57
CA MET A 1 -45.73 22.89 -70.29
C MET A 1 -44.62 23.32 -69.30
N LYS A 2 -44.82 23.14 -67.97
CA LYS A 2 -43.89 23.57 -66.93
C LYS A 2 -43.61 22.35 -66.06
N ILE A 3 -42.37 21.87 -66.12
CA ILE A 3 -41.83 20.75 -65.34
C ILE A 3 -41.43 21.30 -63.96
N ARG A 4 -42.04 20.79 -62.91
CA ARG A 4 -41.63 21.07 -61.50
C ARG A 4 -40.62 20.03 -61.06
N THR A 5 -39.43 20.48 -60.77
CA THR A 5 -38.35 19.68 -60.16
C THR A 5 -38.55 19.58 -58.62
N LEU A 6 -38.75 18.39 -58.13
CA LEU A 6 -38.76 18.10 -56.68
C LEU A 6 -37.35 17.91 -56.20
N LEU A 7 -36.89 18.74 -55.25
CA LEU A 7 -35.62 18.53 -54.48
C LEU A 7 -35.93 17.67 -53.27
N LEU A 8 -35.40 16.45 -53.24
CA LEU A 8 -35.32 15.62 -52.02
C LEU A 8 -34.09 16.01 -51.26
N SER A 9 -34.26 16.57 -50.05
CA SER A 9 -33.19 16.79 -49.11
C SER A 9 -32.99 15.52 -48.28
N CYS A 10 -31.90 14.79 -48.50
CA CYS A 10 -31.47 13.70 -47.64
C CYS A 10 -30.75 14.27 -46.42
N LEU A 11 -31.37 14.16 -45.24
CA LEU A 11 -30.78 14.49 -43.96
C LEU A 11 -29.96 13.27 -43.51
N ALA A 12 -28.63 13.34 -43.62
CA ALA A 12 -27.74 12.34 -43.11
C ALA A 12 -27.55 12.56 -41.60
N ILE A 13 -28.12 11.70 -40.78
CA ILE A 13 -27.86 11.65 -39.32
C ILE A 13 -26.53 10.95 -39.12
N LEU A 14 -25.50 11.72 -38.76
CA LEU A 14 -24.21 11.16 -38.30
C LEU A 14 -24.41 10.60 -36.89
N LEU A 15 -24.48 9.28 -36.76
CA LEU A 15 -24.42 8.61 -35.49
C LEU A 15 -22.94 8.60 -35.05
N VAL A 16 -22.56 9.50 -34.13
CA VAL A 16 -21.27 9.42 -33.45
C VAL A 16 -21.37 8.31 -32.41
N ALA A 17 -20.87 7.14 -32.77
CA ALA A 17 -20.69 6.07 -31.79
C ALA A 17 -19.53 6.48 -30.85
N VAL A 18 -19.88 6.85 -29.63
CA VAL A 18 -18.92 6.98 -28.55
C VAL A 18 -18.40 5.58 -28.25
N LEU A 19 -17.23 5.26 -28.79
CA LEU A 19 -16.49 4.05 -28.41
C LEU A 19 -16.04 4.21 -26.97
N ALA A 20 -16.80 3.64 -26.03
CA ALA A 20 -16.28 3.37 -24.70
C ALA A 20 -15.03 2.49 -24.86
N PRO A 21 -13.93 2.76 -24.14
CA PRO A 21 -12.78 1.89 -24.17
C PRO A 21 -13.20 0.52 -23.66
N THR A 22 -13.41 -0.41 -24.56
CA THR A 22 -13.48 -1.83 -24.22
C THR A 22 -12.08 -2.21 -23.79
N TYR A 23 -11.86 -2.38 -22.49
CA TYR A 23 -10.76 -3.19 -21.99
C TYR A 23 -10.98 -4.59 -22.56
N ALA A 24 -10.35 -4.87 -23.68
CA ALA A 24 -10.28 -6.20 -24.24
C ALA A 24 -9.62 -7.08 -23.17
N ALA A 25 -10.33 -8.11 -22.73
CA ALA A 25 -9.76 -9.21 -22.00
C ALA A 25 -8.85 -9.95 -23.01
N ASP A 26 -7.63 -9.43 -23.15
CA ASP A 26 -6.56 -10.18 -23.80
C ASP A 26 -6.30 -11.39 -22.89
N GLY A 27 -6.35 -12.61 -23.43
CA GLY A 27 -6.08 -13.86 -22.70
C GLY A 27 -4.62 -14.00 -22.24
N GLY A 28 -3.98 -12.90 -21.88
CA GLY A 28 -2.66 -12.79 -21.30
C GLY A 28 -2.63 -13.31 -19.86
N ALA A 29 -1.51 -13.90 -19.46
CA ALA A 29 -1.28 -14.34 -18.08
C ALA A 29 -1.47 -13.17 -17.11
N ARG A 30 -2.26 -13.37 -16.04
CA ARG A 30 -2.50 -12.35 -14.99
C ARG A 30 -1.19 -11.89 -14.37
N ARG A 31 -1.10 -10.61 -13.99
CA ARG A 31 0.05 -10.03 -13.31
C ARG A 31 0.17 -10.62 -11.90
N LYS A 32 1.30 -11.26 -11.61
CA LYS A 32 1.55 -11.87 -10.31
C LYS A 32 2.01 -10.85 -9.29
N VAL A 33 1.36 -10.84 -8.12
CA VAL A 33 1.68 -9.91 -7.04
C VAL A 33 1.71 -10.61 -5.68
N ILE A 34 2.63 -10.19 -4.84
CA ILE A 34 2.62 -10.41 -3.40
C ILE A 34 2.48 -9.03 -2.75
N ILE A 35 1.58 -8.89 -1.79
CA ILE A 35 1.50 -7.69 -0.96
C ILE A 35 2.08 -8.00 0.43
N ASP A 36 3.09 -7.19 0.82
CA ASP A 36 3.64 -7.15 2.16
C ASP A 36 3.02 -5.95 2.87
N GLN A 37 2.23 -6.20 3.91
CA GLN A 37 1.30 -5.21 4.43
C GLN A 37 1.15 -5.35 5.94
N ASP A 38 1.33 -4.26 6.67
CA ASP A 38 0.97 -4.13 8.09
C ASP A 38 -0.53 -3.88 8.21
N ALA A 39 -1.29 -4.94 7.95
CA ALA A 39 -2.70 -4.91 7.63
C ALA A 39 -3.60 -4.67 8.85
N PHE A 40 -3.48 -3.51 9.48
CA PHE A 40 -4.29 -3.17 10.64
C PHE A 40 -5.76 -2.94 10.28
N GLY A 41 -6.63 -3.71 10.96
CA GLY A 41 -8.08 -3.68 10.71
C GLY A 41 -8.85 -2.74 11.63
N PRO A 42 -10.18 -2.74 11.49
CA PRO A 42 -10.91 -3.59 10.56
C PRO A 42 -10.98 -3.13 9.11
N ALA A 43 -10.97 -1.85 8.75
CA ALA A 43 -11.25 -1.42 7.38
C ALA A 43 -10.58 -0.09 7.00
N GLY A 44 -9.32 0.08 7.42
CA GLY A 44 -8.49 1.23 7.06
C GLY A 44 -7.85 1.11 5.68
N SER A 45 -6.92 2.03 5.40
CA SER A 45 -6.12 2.09 4.16
C SER A 45 -5.51 0.74 3.80
N ASN A 46 -4.84 0.10 4.75
CA ASN A 46 -4.21 -1.20 4.59
C ASN A 46 -5.15 -2.26 4.00
N MET A 47 -6.37 -2.38 4.54
CA MET A 47 -7.37 -3.35 4.10
C MET A 47 -7.94 -3.01 2.73
N GLN A 48 -8.12 -1.72 2.42
CA GLN A 48 -8.64 -1.26 1.13
C GLN A 48 -7.63 -1.53 0.02
N ALA A 49 -6.35 -1.36 0.26
CA ALA A 49 -5.27 -1.69 -0.68
C ALA A 49 -5.29 -3.19 -1.06
N ILE A 50 -5.44 -4.08 -0.07
CA ILE A 50 -5.60 -5.52 -0.31
C ILE A 50 -6.85 -5.77 -1.17
N LEU A 51 -8.00 -5.18 -0.82
CA LEU A 51 -9.25 -5.35 -1.56
C LEU A 51 -9.12 -4.90 -3.02
N MET A 52 -8.45 -3.78 -3.30
CA MET A 52 -8.22 -3.32 -4.67
C MET A 52 -7.47 -4.36 -5.52
N LEU A 53 -6.46 -5.02 -4.96
CA LEU A 53 -5.75 -6.10 -5.65
C LEU A 53 -6.62 -7.33 -5.87
N LEU A 54 -7.46 -7.69 -4.89
CA LEU A 54 -8.39 -8.82 -5.01
C LEU A 54 -9.46 -8.61 -6.09
N GLN A 55 -9.83 -7.35 -6.33
CA GLN A 55 -10.88 -6.97 -7.28
C GLN A 55 -10.34 -6.74 -8.71
N ALA A 56 -9.04 -6.55 -8.87
CA ALA A 56 -8.43 -6.33 -10.18
C ALA A 56 -8.38 -7.65 -10.98
N LYS A 57 -9.13 -7.71 -12.09
CA LYS A 57 -9.35 -8.94 -12.88
C LYS A 57 -8.08 -9.49 -13.55
N ASP A 58 -7.13 -8.62 -13.84
CA ASP A 58 -5.86 -8.95 -14.49
C ASP A 58 -4.73 -9.26 -13.49
N VAL A 59 -5.07 -9.38 -12.20
CA VAL A 59 -4.13 -9.61 -11.10
C VAL A 59 -4.32 -11.00 -10.50
N GLU A 60 -3.20 -11.64 -10.19
CA GLU A 60 -3.10 -12.89 -9.43
C GLU A 60 -2.34 -12.60 -8.14
N VAL A 61 -3.06 -12.53 -7.01
CA VAL A 61 -2.45 -12.37 -5.69
C VAL A 61 -1.93 -13.73 -5.23
N LEU A 62 -0.61 -13.88 -5.19
CA LEU A 62 0.07 -15.14 -4.82
C LEU A 62 0.04 -15.39 -3.30
N GLY A 63 -0.11 -14.35 -2.51
CA GLY A 63 -0.19 -14.39 -1.06
C GLY A 63 0.01 -13.03 -0.44
N ILE A 64 -0.21 -12.96 0.87
CA ILE A 64 -0.07 -11.76 1.70
C ILE A 64 0.93 -12.06 2.80
N THR A 65 1.90 -11.19 3.02
CA THR A 65 2.89 -11.28 4.08
C THR A 65 2.69 -10.13 5.07
N ILE A 66 2.73 -10.43 6.37
CA ILE A 66 2.35 -9.50 7.43
C ILE A 66 3.51 -9.28 8.40
N PRO A 67 4.20 -8.12 8.38
CA PRO A 67 5.08 -7.68 9.46
C PRO A 67 4.27 -7.02 10.58
N THR A 68 4.84 -6.75 11.73
CA THR A 68 4.35 -5.74 12.67
C THR A 68 4.58 -4.35 12.09
N GLY A 69 3.60 -3.50 12.18
CA GLY A 69 3.69 -2.10 11.78
C GLY A 69 2.61 -1.27 12.46
N ASP A 70 1.53 -0.98 11.79
CA ASP A 70 0.37 -0.25 12.31
C ASP A 70 -0.26 -0.92 13.55
N GLY A 71 -0.23 -2.26 13.60
CA GLY A 71 -0.59 -3.09 14.73
C GLY A 71 0.47 -4.16 14.99
N TRP A 72 0.23 -5.01 15.99
CA TRP A 72 1.06 -6.19 16.17
C TRP A 72 0.73 -7.25 15.12
N ARG A 73 1.75 -7.93 14.60
CA ARG A 73 1.65 -8.93 13.52
C ARG A 73 0.45 -9.89 13.65
N ASP A 74 0.23 -10.45 14.84
CA ASP A 74 -0.80 -11.48 15.02
C ASP A 74 -2.22 -10.91 14.98
N GLU A 75 -2.40 -9.63 15.38
CA GLU A 75 -3.66 -8.90 15.18
C GLU A 75 -3.92 -8.67 13.70
N GLU A 76 -2.92 -8.21 12.96
CA GLU A 76 -2.99 -7.91 11.54
C GLU A 76 -3.22 -9.18 10.70
N VAL A 77 -2.57 -10.30 11.08
CA VAL A 77 -2.85 -11.62 10.50
C VAL A 77 -4.32 -12.00 10.72
N ARG A 78 -4.86 -11.84 11.94
CA ARG A 78 -6.27 -12.10 12.24
C ARG A 78 -7.19 -11.27 11.35
N ASP A 79 -6.94 -9.97 11.23
CA ASP A 79 -7.79 -9.07 10.47
C ASP A 79 -7.72 -9.33 8.97
N THR A 80 -6.54 -9.68 8.46
CA THR A 80 -6.36 -10.10 7.07
C THR A 80 -7.11 -11.39 6.75
N LEU A 81 -7.06 -12.39 7.65
CA LEU A 81 -7.83 -13.63 7.47
C LEU A 81 -9.35 -13.39 7.47
N LEU A 82 -9.84 -12.49 8.35
CA LEU A 82 -11.24 -12.06 8.35
C LEU A 82 -11.61 -11.35 7.05
N LEU A 83 -10.74 -10.46 6.55
CA LEU A 83 -10.96 -9.78 5.28
C LEU A 83 -11.11 -10.78 4.12
N LEU A 84 -10.23 -11.77 4.05
CA LEU A 84 -10.27 -12.80 3.00
C LEU A 84 -11.54 -13.67 3.08
N GLU A 85 -12.02 -14.00 4.28
CA GLU A 85 -13.31 -14.69 4.46
C GLU A 85 -14.48 -13.84 3.96
N ILE A 86 -14.50 -12.56 4.32
CA ILE A 86 -15.53 -11.60 3.88
C ILE A 86 -15.49 -11.42 2.37
N ALA A 87 -14.32 -11.26 1.78
CA ALA A 87 -14.13 -11.12 0.34
C ALA A 87 -14.33 -12.44 -0.43
N LYS A 88 -14.55 -13.58 0.26
CA LYS A 88 -14.65 -14.93 -0.33
C LYS A 88 -13.41 -15.34 -1.12
N ARG A 89 -12.23 -14.88 -0.67
CA ARG A 89 -10.92 -15.19 -1.26
C ARG A 89 -10.09 -16.04 -0.30
N THR A 90 -10.68 -17.14 0.15
CA THR A 90 -10.03 -18.07 1.08
C THR A 90 -8.93 -18.93 0.45
N ASP A 91 -8.72 -18.77 -0.85
CA ASP A 91 -7.65 -19.36 -1.65
C ASP A 91 -6.28 -18.69 -1.44
N ILE A 92 -6.24 -17.46 -0.92
CA ILE A 92 -5.02 -16.68 -0.78
C ILE A 92 -4.36 -16.96 0.58
N PRO A 93 -3.10 -17.42 0.58
CA PRO A 93 -2.39 -17.69 1.83
C PRO A 93 -1.91 -16.39 2.49
N VAL A 94 -1.98 -16.34 3.82
CA VAL A 94 -1.45 -15.27 4.66
C VAL A 94 -0.28 -15.82 5.47
N TYR A 95 0.89 -15.23 5.30
CA TYR A 95 2.12 -15.63 5.99
C TYR A 95 2.47 -14.63 7.10
N PRO A 96 2.50 -15.07 8.37
CA PRO A 96 3.04 -14.25 9.45
C PRO A 96 4.52 -13.95 9.19
N GLY A 97 4.90 -12.69 9.38
CA GLY A 97 6.25 -12.21 9.19
C GLY A 97 6.94 -11.81 10.49
N ALA A 98 7.74 -10.75 10.45
CA ALA A 98 8.49 -10.24 11.58
C ALA A 98 7.57 -9.68 12.67
N VAL A 99 7.88 -10.04 13.94
CA VAL A 99 7.21 -9.46 15.11
C VAL A 99 7.84 -8.15 15.52
N PHE A 100 9.14 -8.00 15.29
CA PHE A 100 9.90 -6.82 15.66
C PHE A 100 10.72 -6.31 14.48
N PRO A 101 10.99 -5.00 14.42
CA PRO A 101 12.01 -4.43 13.55
C PRO A 101 13.38 -5.07 13.78
N LEU A 102 14.32 -4.90 12.85
CA LEU A 102 15.66 -5.48 12.95
C LEU A 102 16.44 -4.92 14.14
N VAL A 103 16.31 -3.63 14.41
CA VAL A 103 17.06 -2.93 15.47
C VAL A 103 16.16 -2.08 16.36
N ASN A 104 15.20 -1.37 15.77
CA ASN A 104 14.35 -0.43 16.50
C ASN A 104 13.47 -1.14 17.54
N THR A 105 13.20 -0.44 18.65
CA THR A 105 12.41 -0.96 19.77
C THR A 105 11.59 0.15 20.42
N PRO A 106 10.51 -0.16 21.16
CA PRO A 106 9.79 0.84 21.96
C PRO A 106 10.69 1.65 22.91
N ALA A 107 11.70 1.00 23.48
CA ALA A 107 12.66 1.67 24.38
C ALA A 107 13.57 2.65 23.63
N LEU A 108 14.02 2.28 22.43
CA LEU A 108 14.82 3.14 21.57
C LEU A 108 14.02 4.36 21.09
N VAL A 109 12.76 4.14 20.69
CA VAL A 109 11.83 5.23 20.32
C VAL A 109 11.60 6.19 21.47
N LYS A 110 11.28 5.70 22.67
CA LYS A 110 11.11 6.55 23.87
C LYS A 110 12.37 7.36 24.20
N ARG A 111 13.55 6.76 24.02
CA ARG A 111 14.83 7.48 24.18
C ARG A 111 15.00 8.57 23.12
N TRP A 112 14.67 8.24 21.86
CA TRP A 112 14.74 9.20 20.77
C TRP A 112 13.79 10.39 21.03
N GLU A 113 12.55 10.11 21.40
CA GLU A 113 11.55 11.15 21.73
C GLU A 113 11.97 12.05 22.90
N ALA A 114 12.62 11.47 23.92
CA ALA A 114 13.13 12.24 25.05
C ALA A 114 14.24 13.24 24.66
N LEU A 115 14.98 12.96 23.57
CA LEU A 115 16.08 13.79 23.09
C LEU A 115 15.66 14.79 22.02
N TYR A 116 14.74 14.39 21.14
CA TYR A 116 14.48 15.09 19.88
C TYR A 116 13.02 15.52 19.67
N GLY A 117 12.11 15.11 20.54
CA GLY A 117 10.69 15.48 20.49
C GLY A 117 9.78 14.30 20.21
N LYS A 118 8.50 14.48 20.53
CA LYS A 118 7.49 13.43 20.38
C LYS A 118 7.19 13.13 18.92
N LEU A 119 7.07 11.84 18.62
CA LEU A 119 6.50 11.37 17.38
C LEU A 119 4.96 11.42 17.48
N PHE A 120 4.34 11.70 16.37
CA PHE A 120 2.87 11.76 16.28
C PHE A 120 2.28 10.35 16.30
N TYR A 121 2.98 9.40 15.70
CA TYR A 121 2.53 8.05 15.44
C TYR A 121 3.66 7.03 15.52
N ASP A 122 3.44 5.91 16.15
CA ASP A 122 4.41 4.81 16.32
C ASP A 122 3.79 3.41 16.09
N GLY A 123 2.77 3.31 15.24
CA GLY A 123 2.14 2.04 14.92
C GLY A 123 1.67 1.27 16.16
N ALA A 124 2.02 -0.01 16.24
CA ALA A 124 1.72 -0.89 17.37
C ALA A 124 2.21 -0.37 18.73
N TRP A 125 3.15 0.56 18.73
CA TRP A 125 3.73 1.14 19.96
C TRP A 125 3.07 2.45 20.40
N THR A 126 2.04 2.92 19.69
CA THR A 126 1.31 4.15 20.04
C THR A 126 0.46 3.94 21.29
N GLU A 127 0.96 4.41 22.44
CA GLU A 127 0.25 4.27 23.72
C GLU A 127 -1.00 5.15 23.80
N LYS A 128 -0.98 6.29 23.15
CA LYS A 128 -2.07 7.25 23.14
C LYS A 128 -2.31 7.78 21.73
N TRP A 129 -3.44 7.46 21.18
CA TRP A 129 -3.85 7.95 19.85
C TRP A 129 -4.13 9.44 19.88
N PRO A 130 -3.62 10.21 18.92
CA PRO A 130 -3.77 11.67 18.89
C PRO A 130 -5.21 12.14 18.66
N GLU A 131 -6.06 11.31 18.04
CA GLU A 131 -7.45 11.65 17.74
C GLU A 131 -8.41 10.68 18.44
N GLU A 132 -8.93 11.10 19.60
CA GLU A 132 -10.03 10.37 20.24
C GLU A 132 -11.27 10.40 19.33
N GLY A 133 -11.71 9.22 18.90
CA GLY A 133 -12.96 9.01 18.15
C GLY A 133 -12.88 9.05 16.64
N ALA A 134 -11.79 9.53 16.02
CA ALA A 134 -11.63 9.52 14.58
C ALA A 134 -11.25 8.13 14.05
N VAL A 135 -10.51 7.36 14.82
CA VAL A 135 -9.98 6.06 14.43
C VAL A 135 -10.44 4.99 15.40
N ARG A 136 -11.19 4.00 14.91
CA ARG A 136 -11.57 2.82 15.68
C ARG A 136 -10.40 1.84 15.73
N ARG A 137 -9.50 2.07 16.67
CA ARG A 137 -8.34 1.20 16.87
C ARG A 137 -8.51 0.34 18.11
N THR A 138 -7.84 -0.82 18.09
CA THR A 138 -7.67 -1.64 19.29
C THR A 138 -6.90 -0.83 20.34
N PRO A 139 -7.30 -0.87 21.62
CA PRO A 139 -6.52 -0.25 22.69
C PRO A 139 -5.09 -0.76 22.71
N TYR A 140 -4.14 0.12 23.01
CA TYR A 140 -2.73 -0.23 23.13
C TYR A 140 -2.53 -1.39 24.12
N HIS A 141 -1.63 -2.31 23.75
CA HIS A 141 -1.09 -3.32 24.63
C HIS A 141 0.39 -3.58 24.29
N ALA A 142 1.18 -3.89 25.31
CA ALA A 142 2.63 -4.09 25.15
C ALA A 142 3.01 -5.52 24.75
N ASP A 143 2.10 -6.49 24.90
CA ASP A 143 2.35 -7.89 24.56
C ASP A 143 2.17 -8.12 23.06
N PRO A 144 3.23 -8.42 22.30
CA PRO A 144 3.17 -8.61 20.85
C PRO A 144 2.42 -9.88 20.43
N TYR A 145 2.16 -10.78 21.35
CA TYR A 145 1.46 -12.05 21.09
C TYR A 145 0.02 -12.07 21.62
N PHE A 146 -0.39 -11.02 22.31
CA PHE A 146 -1.79 -10.87 22.68
C PHE A 146 -2.60 -10.45 21.46
N VAL A 147 -3.66 -11.17 21.15
CA VAL A 147 -4.58 -10.85 20.05
C VAL A 147 -5.93 -10.49 20.66
N PRO A 148 -6.25 -9.20 20.78
CA PRO A 148 -7.52 -8.76 21.34
C PRO A 148 -8.70 -9.16 20.43
N PRO A 149 -9.92 -9.25 20.99
CA PRO A 149 -11.11 -9.55 20.20
C PRO A 149 -11.34 -8.52 19.09
N SER A 150 -11.61 -8.98 17.87
CA SER A 150 -12.01 -8.09 16.77
C SER A 150 -13.51 -7.82 16.79
N PRO A 151 -13.96 -6.58 16.53
CA PRO A 151 -15.37 -6.27 16.36
C PRO A 151 -16.00 -6.95 15.12
N VAL A 152 -15.17 -7.47 14.21
CA VAL A 152 -15.57 -8.22 13.02
C VAL A 152 -15.85 -9.68 13.36
N GLY A 153 -15.14 -10.25 14.33
CA GLY A 153 -15.27 -11.63 14.76
C GLY A 153 -13.94 -12.38 14.84
N THR A 154 -14.02 -13.70 14.73
CA THR A 154 -12.86 -14.60 14.75
C THR A 154 -12.79 -15.37 13.44
N PRO A 155 -11.66 -15.38 12.72
CA PRO A 155 -11.53 -16.08 11.47
C PRO A 155 -11.55 -17.61 11.67
N LYS A 156 -12.11 -18.32 10.71
CA LYS A 156 -12.00 -19.77 10.59
C LYS A 156 -10.72 -20.17 9.85
N LEU A 157 -10.32 -19.32 8.89
CA LEU A 157 -9.04 -19.46 8.19
C LEU A 157 -7.89 -19.46 9.18
N LYS A 158 -6.83 -20.14 8.80
CA LYS A 158 -5.58 -20.19 9.56
C LYS A 158 -4.46 -19.60 8.72
N PRO A 159 -3.46 -18.97 9.35
CA PRO A 159 -2.28 -18.54 8.62
C PRO A 159 -1.57 -19.74 7.99
N ALA A 160 -0.88 -19.46 6.88
CA ALA A 160 -0.06 -20.46 6.20
C ALA A 160 1.14 -20.88 7.05
N GLN A 161 1.65 -22.07 6.81
CA GLN A 161 2.85 -22.58 7.47
C GLN A 161 4.12 -21.99 6.86
N GLY A 162 5.12 -21.67 7.70
CA GLY A 162 6.36 -21.03 7.31
C GLY A 162 6.36 -19.52 7.55
N THR A 163 7.45 -18.87 7.21
CA THR A 163 7.66 -17.44 7.42
C THR A 163 7.39 -16.63 6.15
N ALA A 164 7.10 -15.34 6.32
CA ALA A 164 6.97 -14.39 5.21
C ALA A 164 8.23 -14.37 4.33
N ALA A 165 9.42 -14.31 4.94
CA ALA A 165 10.70 -14.26 4.21
C ALA A 165 10.94 -15.50 3.33
N GLU A 166 10.67 -16.70 3.84
CA GLU A 166 10.76 -17.95 3.09
C GLU A 166 9.73 -17.99 1.94
N PHE A 167 8.52 -17.51 2.17
CA PHE A 167 7.50 -17.44 1.15
C PHE A 167 7.88 -16.49 0.02
N LEU A 168 8.34 -15.29 0.36
CA LEU A 168 8.80 -14.26 -0.59
C LEU A 168 9.90 -14.82 -1.49
N SER A 169 10.98 -15.38 -0.89
CA SER A 169 12.08 -15.99 -1.63
C SER A 169 11.58 -17.14 -2.53
N ARG A 170 10.82 -18.09 -1.99
CA ARG A 170 10.30 -19.21 -2.77
C ARG A 170 9.49 -18.76 -3.97
N LYS A 171 8.65 -17.72 -3.85
CA LYS A 171 7.78 -17.27 -4.95
C LYS A 171 8.53 -16.57 -6.09
N VAL A 172 9.59 -15.83 -5.80
CA VAL A 172 10.40 -15.23 -6.86
C VAL A 172 11.23 -16.29 -7.61
N HIS A 173 11.62 -17.39 -6.94
CA HIS A 173 12.24 -18.55 -7.60
C HIS A 173 11.24 -19.38 -8.42
N GLU A 174 10.00 -19.49 -7.95
CA GLU A 174 8.94 -20.21 -8.68
C GLU A 174 8.52 -19.46 -9.97
N PHE A 175 8.52 -18.12 -9.92
CA PHE A 175 8.13 -17.26 -11.04
C PHE A 175 9.17 -16.16 -11.32
N PRO A 176 10.39 -16.52 -11.76
CA PRO A 176 11.49 -15.56 -11.91
C PRO A 176 11.15 -14.45 -12.91
N GLY A 177 11.33 -13.20 -12.48
CA GLY A 177 11.03 -12.01 -13.28
C GLY A 177 9.54 -11.71 -13.50
N GLN A 178 8.63 -12.41 -12.81
CA GLN A 178 7.20 -12.24 -12.99
C GLN A 178 6.48 -11.65 -11.75
N VAL A 179 7.07 -11.79 -10.57
CA VAL A 179 6.44 -11.39 -9.31
C VAL A 179 6.73 -9.92 -9.02
N THR A 180 5.70 -9.10 -8.97
CA THR A 180 5.77 -7.77 -8.35
C THR A 180 5.57 -7.93 -6.84
N ILE A 181 6.38 -7.23 -6.05
CA ILE A 181 6.17 -7.11 -4.61
C ILE A 181 5.70 -5.70 -4.33
N ILE A 182 4.54 -5.57 -3.69
CA ILE A 182 4.01 -4.30 -3.22
C ILE A 182 4.15 -4.30 -1.70
N ALA A 183 5.01 -3.42 -1.18
CA ALA A 183 5.26 -3.28 0.25
C ALA A 183 4.63 -1.98 0.77
N CYS A 184 3.63 -2.13 1.62
CA CYS A 184 2.88 -1.03 2.22
C CYS A 184 2.92 -1.10 3.75
N GLY A 185 4.03 -1.52 4.30
CA GLY A 185 4.36 -1.57 5.72
C GLY A 185 5.87 -1.50 5.92
N PRO A 186 6.37 -1.65 7.17
CA PRO A 186 7.80 -1.72 7.45
C PRO A 186 8.46 -2.84 6.66
N LEU A 187 9.61 -2.55 6.04
CA LEU A 187 10.25 -3.45 5.08
C LEU A 187 10.98 -4.66 5.71
N THR A 188 10.71 -4.97 6.96
CA THR A 188 11.38 -6.02 7.74
C THR A 188 11.33 -7.39 7.08
N ASN A 189 10.16 -7.79 6.55
CA ASN A 189 10.03 -9.10 5.88
C ASN A 189 10.89 -9.18 4.62
N LEU A 190 10.96 -8.10 3.84
CA LEU A 190 11.75 -8.03 2.62
C LEU A 190 13.25 -8.04 2.94
N ALA A 191 13.67 -7.32 3.98
CA ALA A 191 15.06 -7.33 4.44
C ALA A 191 15.49 -8.73 4.90
N LEU A 192 14.65 -9.43 5.66
CA LEU A 192 14.89 -10.81 6.04
C LEU A 192 14.97 -11.75 4.84
N ALA A 193 14.08 -11.59 3.86
CA ALA A 193 14.11 -12.37 2.62
C ALA A 193 15.41 -12.12 1.83
N ALA A 194 15.84 -10.87 1.72
CA ALA A 194 17.08 -10.51 1.05
C ALA A 194 18.34 -11.04 1.75
N ARG A 195 18.33 -11.11 3.08
CA ARG A 195 19.44 -11.70 3.86
C ARG A 195 19.44 -13.22 3.84
N LEU A 196 18.27 -13.83 3.70
CA LEU A 196 18.12 -15.28 3.54
C LEU A 196 18.54 -15.74 2.13
N ASP A 197 18.21 -14.95 1.12
CA ASP A 197 18.39 -15.29 -0.30
C ASP A 197 18.96 -14.09 -1.08
N PRO A 198 20.26 -14.12 -1.43
CA PRO A 198 20.91 -13.06 -2.20
C PRO A 198 20.33 -12.84 -3.61
N GLN A 199 19.55 -13.78 -4.15
CA GLN A 199 18.94 -13.67 -5.47
C GLN A 199 17.50 -13.08 -5.40
N PHE A 200 16.92 -12.97 -4.21
CA PHE A 200 15.54 -12.56 -3.97
C PHE A 200 15.14 -11.33 -4.79
N ALA A 201 15.82 -10.20 -4.58
CA ALA A 201 15.50 -8.95 -5.24
C ALA A 201 15.71 -9.01 -6.78
N SER A 202 16.78 -9.65 -7.24
CA SER A 202 17.09 -9.75 -8.68
C SER A 202 16.13 -10.67 -9.44
N LEU A 203 15.53 -11.66 -8.77
CA LEU A 203 14.55 -12.57 -9.35
C LEU A 203 13.14 -11.97 -9.37
N ALA A 204 12.83 -10.99 -8.52
CA ALA A 204 11.57 -10.26 -8.60
C ALA A 204 11.45 -9.48 -9.91
N LYS A 205 10.22 -9.16 -10.32
CA LYS A 205 9.95 -8.30 -11.47
C LYS A 205 10.23 -6.84 -11.12
N GLU A 206 9.67 -6.37 -10.01
CA GLU A 206 9.79 -5.02 -9.49
C GLU A 206 9.36 -4.96 -8.03
N LEU A 207 9.78 -3.92 -7.35
CA LEU A 207 9.32 -3.54 -6.02
C LEU A 207 8.53 -2.23 -6.12
N VAL A 208 7.35 -2.19 -5.49
CA VAL A 208 6.58 -0.97 -5.26
C VAL A 208 6.52 -0.75 -3.75
N VAL A 209 6.92 0.42 -3.28
CA VAL A 209 6.95 0.76 -1.85
C VAL A 209 6.00 1.92 -1.57
N MET A 210 5.06 1.73 -0.66
CA MET A 210 4.44 2.85 0.04
C MET A 210 5.36 3.22 1.21
N GLY A 211 5.92 4.41 1.17
CA GLY A 211 6.80 4.87 2.23
C GLY A 211 7.73 5.99 1.81
N GLY A 212 8.32 6.62 2.80
CA GLY A 212 9.22 7.74 2.63
C GLY A 212 8.54 9.10 2.55
N SER A 213 9.35 10.12 2.78
CA SER A 213 8.92 11.52 2.78
C SER A 213 10.02 12.40 2.21
N PHE A 214 9.71 13.16 1.19
CA PHE A 214 10.70 14.00 0.51
C PHE A 214 10.52 15.49 0.82
N ASN A 215 9.35 16.02 0.75
CA ASN A 215 8.94 17.36 1.21
C ASN A 215 7.42 17.49 1.04
N PRO A 216 6.62 16.85 1.88
CA PRO A 216 5.17 16.92 1.76
C PRO A 216 4.72 18.36 2.04
N THR A 217 3.85 18.86 1.17
CA THR A 217 3.18 20.13 1.44
C THR A 217 2.00 19.87 2.37
N SER A 218 1.80 20.74 3.36
CA SER A 218 0.62 20.66 4.23
C SER A 218 -0.65 20.64 3.36
N SER A 219 -1.41 19.58 3.44
CA SER A 219 -2.69 19.42 2.72
C SER A 219 -3.88 19.98 3.52
N GLY A 220 -3.64 20.55 4.69
CA GLY A 220 -4.68 21.05 5.57
C GLY A 220 -5.46 19.96 6.32
N ASN A 221 -5.12 18.68 6.18
CA ASN A 221 -5.69 17.62 7.01
C ASN A 221 -4.82 17.34 8.25
N ALA A 222 -5.42 16.73 9.30
CA ALA A 222 -4.74 16.48 10.57
C ALA A 222 -3.51 15.57 10.41
N PHE A 223 -3.53 14.63 9.48
CA PHE A 223 -2.43 13.71 9.22
C PHE A 223 -1.22 14.39 8.57
N ALA A 224 -1.42 15.47 7.82
CA ALA A 224 -0.31 16.24 7.26
C ALA A 224 0.47 17.01 8.33
N ALA A 225 -0.12 17.26 9.50
CA ALA A 225 0.57 17.94 10.60
C ALA A 225 1.73 17.11 11.16
N GLU A 226 1.64 15.79 11.12
CA GLU A 226 2.74 14.90 11.47
C GLU A 226 4.00 15.24 10.68
N TYR A 227 3.87 15.36 9.37
CA TYR A 227 4.98 15.56 8.46
C TYR A 227 5.45 17.02 8.40
N ALA A 228 4.64 17.97 8.85
CA ALA A 228 5.08 19.35 9.03
C ALA A 228 6.15 19.49 10.14
N ASN A 229 6.06 18.65 11.17
CA ASN A 229 6.98 18.64 12.30
C ASN A 229 8.18 17.70 12.10
N THR A 230 7.99 16.61 11.33
CA THR A 230 9.03 15.62 11.04
C THR A 230 9.04 15.28 9.54
N PRO A 231 9.40 16.24 8.67
CA PRO A 231 9.05 16.18 7.25
C PRO A 231 9.75 15.08 6.45
N ARG A 232 10.75 14.42 7.00
CA ARG A 232 11.47 13.33 6.32
C ARG A 232 11.27 11.96 6.97
N ARG A 233 10.41 11.87 7.98
CA ARG A 233 10.12 10.65 8.73
C ARG A 233 8.74 10.16 8.41
N GLU A 234 8.65 9.33 7.42
CA GLU A 234 7.43 8.56 7.16
C GLU A 234 7.45 7.26 8.00
N PHE A 235 6.27 6.79 8.42
CA PHE A 235 6.14 5.72 9.39
C PHE A 235 6.77 4.40 8.94
N ASN A 236 6.45 3.89 7.74
CA ASN A 236 6.91 2.59 7.28
C ASN A 236 8.44 2.48 7.24
N LEU A 237 9.11 3.50 6.67
CA LEU A 237 10.57 3.49 6.59
C LEU A 237 11.22 3.77 7.95
N ARG A 238 10.61 4.60 8.79
CA ARG A 238 11.11 4.96 10.12
C ARG A 238 10.90 3.85 11.16
N PHE A 239 9.86 3.03 11.02
CA PHE A 239 9.59 1.96 11.97
C PHE A 239 10.72 0.91 11.97
N ASP A 240 11.29 0.61 10.80
CA ASP A 240 12.50 -0.23 10.66
C ASP A 240 13.50 0.41 9.66
N PRO A 241 14.30 1.40 10.11
CA PRO A 241 15.24 2.08 9.23
C PRO A 241 16.30 1.15 8.65
N GLU A 242 16.76 0.17 9.40
CA GLU A 242 17.77 -0.79 8.97
C GLU A 242 17.22 -1.72 7.88
N ALA A 243 15.97 -2.17 8.01
CA ALA A 243 15.32 -2.95 6.95
C ALA A 243 15.12 -2.11 5.69
N SER A 244 14.71 -0.86 5.85
CA SER A 244 14.51 0.07 4.73
C SER A 244 15.82 0.34 3.98
N HIS A 245 16.91 0.59 4.70
CA HIS A 245 18.25 0.72 4.14
C HIS A 245 18.67 -0.55 3.38
N ILE A 246 18.52 -1.72 3.99
CA ILE A 246 18.84 -3.00 3.35
C ILE A 246 18.07 -3.16 2.04
N VAL A 247 16.76 -3.01 2.07
CA VAL A 247 15.90 -3.25 0.90
C VAL A 247 16.17 -2.28 -0.24
N LEU A 248 16.38 -0.99 0.07
CA LEU A 248 16.68 0.02 -0.95
C LEU A 248 18.03 -0.18 -1.63
N HIS A 249 18.96 -0.91 -1.02
CA HIS A 249 20.28 -1.23 -1.56
C HIS A 249 20.32 -2.54 -2.35
N GLU A 250 19.29 -3.38 -2.29
CA GLU A 250 19.25 -4.65 -3.00
C GLU A 250 19.13 -4.47 -4.53
N PRO A 251 19.57 -5.45 -5.34
CA PRO A 251 19.64 -5.32 -6.81
C PRO A 251 18.27 -5.53 -7.50
N TRP A 252 17.26 -4.77 -7.10
CA TRP A 252 15.97 -4.76 -7.78
C TRP A 252 16.12 -4.29 -9.23
N LYS A 253 15.36 -4.89 -10.15
CA LYS A 253 15.30 -4.44 -11.55
C LYS A 253 14.64 -3.07 -11.67
N LYS A 254 13.68 -2.80 -10.78
CA LYS A 254 12.95 -1.54 -10.71
C LYS A 254 12.39 -1.36 -9.30
N ILE A 255 12.50 -0.14 -8.78
CA ILE A 255 11.82 0.29 -7.56
C ILE A 255 10.93 1.48 -7.93
N THR A 256 9.66 1.41 -7.57
CA THR A 256 8.74 2.54 -7.60
C THR A 256 8.35 2.88 -6.16
N GLN A 257 8.61 4.10 -5.73
CA GLN A 257 8.29 4.58 -4.40
C GLN A 257 7.14 5.58 -4.47
N VAL A 258 6.12 5.35 -3.67
CA VAL A 258 4.94 6.21 -3.51
C VAL A 258 4.97 6.77 -2.09
N PRO A 259 5.62 7.93 -1.89
CA PRO A 259 5.79 8.53 -0.57
C PRO A 259 4.52 9.23 -0.09
N ILE A 260 4.60 9.82 1.10
CA ILE A 260 3.50 10.62 1.64
C ILE A 260 3.25 11.91 0.86
N ASP A 261 4.20 12.37 0.06
CA ASP A 261 4.09 13.61 -0.74
C ASP A 261 2.83 13.63 -1.64
N PRO A 262 2.52 12.60 -2.44
CA PRO A 262 1.27 12.52 -3.16
C PRO A 262 0.11 11.92 -2.33
N THR A 263 0.38 10.98 -1.39
CA THR A 263 -0.68 10.24 -0.71
C THR A 263 -1.51 11.12 0.21
N THR A 264 -0.91 12.11 0.87
CA THR A 264 -1.64 13.07 1.71
C THR A 264 -2.58 14.00 0.94
N LYS A 265 -2.52 14.00 -0.40
CA LYS A 265 -3.46 14.74 -1.27
C LYS A 265 -4.72 13.91 -1.59
N THR A 266 -4.68 12.60 -1.38
CA THR A 266 -5.78 11.67 -1.60
C THR A 266 -6.54 11.44 -0.30
N PHE A 267 -7.83 11.12 -0.38
CA PHE A 267 -8.61 10.93 0.84
C PHE A 267 -9.81 10.02 0.61
N PHE A 268 -9.95 8.97 1.41
CA PHE A 268 -11.15 8.15 1.41
C PHE A 268 -12.27 8.87 2.18
N LYS A 269 -13.05 9.65 1.45
CA LYS A 269 -14.02 10.60 2.00
C LYS A 269 -15.23 9.87 2.61
N PRO A 270 -15.94 10.49 3.58
CA PRO A 270 -17.16 9.90 4.14
C PRO A 270 -18.25 9.57 3.11
N GLU A 271 -18.34 10.35 2.01
CA GLU A 271 -19.24 10.07 0.89
C GLU A 271 -18.85 8.78 0.15
N TYR A 272 -17.57 8.46 0.05
CA TYR A 272 -17.09 7.21 -0.58
C TYR A 272 -17.46 6.00 0.26
N ILE A 273 -17.35 6.09 1.59
CA ILE A 273 -17.82 5.02 2.50
C ILE A 273 -19.31 4.75 2.27
N ARG A 274 -20.13 5.82 2.14
CA ARG A 274 -21.56 5.66 1.84
C ARG A 274 -21.81 5.08 0.46
N GLU A 275 -21.04 5.49 -0.55
CA GLU A 275 -21.17 4.99 -1.92
C GLU A 275 -20.84 3.49 -1.96
N VAL A 276 -19.70 3.07 -1.39
CA VAL A 276 -19.29 1.66 -1.34
C VAL A 276 -20.32 0.81 -0.57
N ALA A 277 -20.89 1.32 0.51
CA ALA A 277 -21.91 0.61 1.28
C ALA A 277 -23.18 0.27 0.47
N THR A 278 -23.41 0.91 -0.68
CA THR A 278 -24.52 0.60 -1.60
C THR A 278 -24.17 -0.43 -2.67
N GLY A 279 -22.92 -0.89 -2.72
CA GLY A 279 -22.41 -1.84 -3.68
C GLY A 279 -22.96 -3.25 -3.53
N LYS A 280 -22.42 -4.17 -4.30
CA LYS A 280 -22.81 -5.58 -4.32
C LYS A 280 -21.63 -6.53 -4.03
N ALA A 281 -20.47 -5.97 -3.71
CA ALA A 281 -19.32 -6.77 -3.33
C ALA A 281 -19.55 -7.41 -1.95
N PRO A 282 -18.97 -8.58 -1.68
CA PRO A 282 -19.16 -9.28 -0.40
C PRO A 282 -18.74 -8.46 0.83
N PHE A 283 -17.82 -7.51 0.64
CA PHE A 283 -17.27 -6.67 1.70
C PHE A 283 -17.88 -5.27 1.79
N ASP A 284 -18.91 -4.92 0.98
CA ASP A 284 -19.52 -3.58 0.99
C ASP A 284 -20.11 -3.24 2.37
N ASN A 285 -20.82 -4.20 2.99
CA ASN A 285 -21.32 -4.05 4.35
C ASN A 285 -20.18 -3.88 5.37
N TYR A 286 -19.06 -4.54 5.16
CA TYR A 286 -17.87 -4.42 6.02
C TYR A 286 -17.28 -3.02 5.92
N LEU A 287 -17.03 -2.53 4.70
CA LEU A 287 -16.54 -1.16 4.49
C LEU A 287 -17.54 -0.12 4.97
N GLY A 288 -18.84 -0.31 4.72
CA GLY A 288 -19.89 0.60 5.21
C GLY A 288 -19.97 0.68 6.71
N LYS A 289 -19.70 -0.40 7.43
CA LYS A 289 -19.75 -0.48 8.89
C LYS A 289 -18.47 -0.04 9.58
N PHE A 290 -17.32 -0.41 9.02
CA PHE A 290 -16.01 -0.25 9.66
C PHE A 290 -15.09 0.70 8.92
N GLY A 291 -15.41 1.09 7.69
CA GLY A 291 -14.62 2.02 6.89
C GLY A 291 -14.42 3.34 7.63
N GLN A 292 -13.24 3.89 7.48
CA GLN A 292 -12.82 5.12 8.13
C GLN A 292 -12.25 6.07 7.08
N SER A 293 -12.30 7.36 7.38
CA SER A 293 -11.88 8.40 6.47
C SER A 293 -10.42 8.76 6.73
N PHE A 294 -9.54 8.33 5.80
CA PHE A 294 -8.10 8.54 5.86
C PHE A 294 -7.53 9.04 4.54
N PRO A 295 -6.32 9.62 4.52
CA PRO A 295 -5.52 9.63 3.30
C PRO A 295 -5.36 8.21 2.75
N MET A 296 -5.42 8.08 1.44
CA MET A 296 -5.34 6.78 0.77
C MET A 296 -3.87 6.44 0.48
N TRP A 297 -3.13 6.11 1.56
CA TRP A 297 -1.68 5.87 1.47
C TRP A 297 -1.37 4.64 0.61
N ASP A 298 -1.85 3.49 1.02
CA ASP A 298 -1.53 2.20 0.44
C ASP A 298 -2.31 1.94 -0.82
N GLU A 299 -3.56 2.43 -0.86
CA GLU A 299 -4.39 2.38 -2.07
C GLU A 299 -3.72 3.12 -3.22
N LEU A 300 -3.02 4.25 -2.94
CA LEU A 300 -2.32 4.97 -4.00
C LEU A 300 -1.12 4.17 -4.53
N ALA A 301 -0.37 3.48 -3.69
CA ALA A 301 0.74 2.62 -4.14
C ALA A 301 0.23 1.49 -5.02
N VAL A 302 -0.86 0.83 -4.62
CA VAL A 302 -1.55 -0.17 -5.44
C VAL A 302 -2.08 0.46 -6.73
N GLY A 303 -2.69 1.64 -6.65
CA GLY A 303 -3.23 2.36 -7.79
C GLY A 303 -2.18 2.73 -8.83
N VAL A 304 -1.02 3.22 -8.41
CA VAL A 304 0.12 3.52 -9.29
C VAL A 304 0.60 2.27 -10.03
N TRP A 305 0.60 1.12 -9.38
CA TRP A 305 0.96 -0.15 -10.02
C TRP A 305 -0.13 -0.66 -10.97
N LEU A 306 -1.40 -0.53 -10.60
CA LEU A 306 -2.54 -0.98 -11.43
C LEU A 306 -2.66 -0.14 -12.70
N ASP A 307 -2.64 1.18 -12.58
CA ASP A 307 -2.72 2.15 -13.68
C ASP A 307 -1.65 3.25 -13.55
N PRO A 308 -0.43 3.05 -14.11
CA PRO A 308 0.61 4.07 -14.06
C PRO A 308 0.24 5.41 -14.70
N SER A 309 -0.84 5.48 -15.49
CA SER A 309 -1.30 6.72 -16.13
C SER A 309 -1.97 7.72 -15.17
N ILE A 310 -2.15 7.34 -13.90
CA ILE A 310 -2.54 8.29 -12.84
C ILE A 310 -1.38 9.18 -12.40
N VAL A 311 -0.12 8.76 -12.63
CA VAL A 311 1.08 9.52 -12.24
C VAL A 311 1.25 10.72 -13.16
N THR A 312 1.29 11.92 -12.57
CA THR A 312 1.49 13.19 -13.30
C THR A 312 2.90 13.74 -13.14
N ARG A 313 3.60 13.39 -12.05
CA ARG A 313 5.01 13.74 -11.85
C ARG A 313 5.74 12.65 -11.08
N LYS A 314 6.86 12.21 -11.64
CA LYS A 314 7.83 11.32 -10.98
C LYS A 314 9.25 11.76 -11.31
N GLU A 315 10.19 11.40 -10.46
CA GLU A 315 11.61 11.66 -10.64
C GLU A 315 12.41 10.40 -10.31
N THR A 316 13.55 10.24 -10.95
CA THR A 316 14.49 9.17 -10.59
C THR A 316 15.53 9.74 -9.64
N LEU A 317 15.56 9.23 -8.43
CA LEU A 317 16.47 9.64 -7.36
C LEU A 317 17.24 8.43 -6.84
N MET A 318 18.42 8.66 -6.29
CA MET A 318 19.09 7.71 -5.41
C MET A 318 18.49 7.90 -4.03
N VAL A 319 18.01 6.83 -3.40
CA VAL A 319 17.26 6.90 -2.14
C VAL A 319 17.85 5.98 -1.09
N ASP A 320 17.88 6.44 0.13
CA ASP A 320 18.28 5.69 1.31
C ASP A 320 17.51 6.14 2.56
N VAL A 321 17.76 5.50 3.69
CA VAL A 321 17.21 5.86 5.00
C VAL A 321 18.36 5.99 6.00
N SER A 322 18.31 7.03 6.83
CA SER A 322 19.32 7.25 7.86
C SER A 322 19.21 6.20 8.97
N THR A 323 20.25 5.40 9.15
CA THR A 323 20.37 4.37 10.21
C THR A 323 21.24 4.83 11.39
N VAL A 324 21.77 6.06 11.35
CA VAL A 324 22.59 6.60 12.44
C VAL A 324 21.68 7.14 13.53
N PHE A 325 21.77 6.57 14.75
CA PHE A 325 21.00 7.06 15.88
C PHE A 325 21.34 8.54 16.18
N GLY A 326 20.37 9.40 15.92
CA GLY A 326 20.51 10.87 16.02
C GLY A 326 19.18 11.52 15.69
N PRO A 327 19.16 12.86 15.52
CA PRO A 327 17.93 13.57 15.19
C PRO A 327 17.31 13.11 13.87
N ASN A 328 18.09 12.54 12.97
CA ASN A 328 17.67 12.10 11.64
C ASN A 328 17.51 10.57 11.50
N TYR A 329 17.54 9.81 12.62
CA TYR A 329 17.33 8.37 12.57
C TYR A 329 15.96 8.04 11.97
N GLY A 330 15.95 7.29 10.88
CA GLY A 330 14.75 6.96 10.12
C GLY A 330 14.31 8.02 9.09
N ASP A 331 15.09 9.11 8.89
CA ASP A 331 14.80 10.09 7.84
C ASP A 331 15.04 9.50 6.43
N THR A 332 14.16 9.80 5.50
CA THR A 332 14.37 9.54 4.08
C THR A 332 15.45 10.44 3.52
N LEU A 333 16.45 9.84 2.90
CA LEU A 333 17.55 10.53 2.22
C LEU A 333 17.41 10.37 0.71
N SER A 334 17.74 11.42 -0.04
CA SER A 334 17.68 11.36 -1.49
C SER A 334 18.68 12.28 -2.16
N TRP A 335 19.19 11.85 -3.32
CA TRP A 335 20.13 12.59 -4.14
C TRP A 335 19.76 12.44 -5.61
N THR A 336 20.16 13.44 -6.42
CA THR A 336 20.29 13.20 -7.86
C THR A 336 21.47 12.26 -8.10
N GLY A 337 21.44 11.50 -9.20
CA GLY A 337 22.38 10.38 -9.40
C GLY A 337 23.87 10.74 -9.28
N VAL A 338 24.26 11.95 -9.71
CA VAL A 338 25.65 12.43 -9.65
C VAL A 338 26.08 12.92 -8.27
N GLU A 339 25.12 13.20 -7.39
CA GLU A 339 25.35 13.75 -6.05
C GLU A 339 25.27 12.68 -4.95
N ALA A 340 24.95 11.44 -5.32
CA ALA A 340 24.83 10.34 -4.36
C ALA A 340 26.21 9.96 -3.79
N PRO A 341 26.28 9.54 -2.52
CA PRO A 341 27.54 9.13 -1.87
C PRO A 341 28.25 7.96 -2.55
N GLY A 342 27.54 7.13 -3.30
CA GLY A 342 28.11 5.98 -4.02
C GLY A 342 28.48 4.81 -3.11
N VAL A 343 27.72 4.60 -2.04
CA VAL A 343 27.92 3.51 -1.07
C VAL A 343 26.93 2.37 -1.23
N GLY A 344 26.21 2.33 -2.36
CA GLY A 344 25.31 1.22 -2.72
C GLY A 344 23.87 1.63 -3.00
N GLU A 345 23.56 2.91 -2.95
CA GLU A 345 22.24 3.46 -3.24
C GLU A 345 21.78 3.06 -4.65
N ARG A 346 20.49 2.81 -4.80
CA ARG A 346 19.87 2.44 -6.08
C ARG A 346 18.99 3.55 -6.62
N ALA A 347 18.84 3.55 -7.93
CA ALA A 347 17.88 4.42 -8.60
C ALA A 347 16.45 3.97 -8.31
N VAL A 348 15.64 4.91 -7.80
CA VAL A 348 14.25 4.72 -7.43
C VAL A 348 13.38 5.69 -8.24
N GLU A 349 12.32 5.20 -8.87
CA GLU A 349 11.28 6.06 -9.44
C GLU A 349 10.38 6.57 -8.32
N VAL A 350 10.56 7.81 -7.88
CA VAL A 350 9.76 8.44 -6.82
C VAL A 350 8.58 9.18 -7.43
N VAL A 351 7.37 8.86 -6.99
CA VAL A 351 6.13 9.51 -7.43
C VAL A 351 5.86 10.75 -6.57
N PHE A 352 5.82 11.92 -7.18
CA PHE A 352 5.59 13.19 -6.48
C PHE A 352 4.20 13.77 -6.69
N ASP A 353 3.51 13.39 -7.77
CA ASP A 353 2.17 13.87 -8.01
C ASP A 353 1.34 12.90 -8.88
N VAL A 354 0.02 12.95 -8.67
CA VAL A 354 -0.94 12.08 -9.33
C VAL A 354 -2.22 12.85 -9.70
N ASN A 355 -2.96 12.33 -10.66
CA ASN A 355 -4.30 12.79 -10.93
C ASN A 355 -5.27 12.23 -9.86
N VAL A 356 -5.44 12.98 -8.77
CA VAL A 356 -6.23 12.57 -7.60
C VAL A 356 -7.66 12.15 -7.97
N PRO A 357 -8.45 12.95 -8.74
CA PRO A 357 -9.81 12.54 -9.11
C PRO A 357 -9.87 11.23 -9.90
N LYS A 358 -8.92 11.02 -10.83
CA LYS A 358 -8.82 9.76 -11.60
C LYS A 358 -8.51 8.58 -10.69
N PHE A 359 -7.56 8.75 -9.77
CA PHE A 359 -7.19 7.72 -8.82
C PHE A 359 -8.36 7.37 -7.87
N GLU A 360 -8.96 8.37 -7.22
CA GLU A 360 -10.08 8.15 -6.29
C GLU A 360 -11.24 7.43 -6.98
N ARG A 361 -11.57 7.78 -8.23
CA ARG A 361 -12.62 7.09 -8.98
C ARG A 361 -12.24 5.64 -9.31
N MET A 362 -11.00 5.39 -9.72
CA MET A 362 -10.52 4.03 -9.97
C MET A 362 -10.58 3.16 -8.71
N ALA A 363 -10.16 3.69 -7.55
CA ALA A 363 -10.21 2.98 -6.30
C ALA A 363 -11.65 2.62 -5.90
N LEU A 364 -12.59 3.56 -6.03
CA LEU A 364 -14.01 3.32 -5.79
C LEU A 364 -14.58 2.27 -6.73
N ASP A 365 -14.29 2.36 -8.03
CA ASP A 365 -14.77 1.39 -9.03
C ASP A 365 -14.28 -0.03 -8.70
N LEU A 366 -13.03 -0.17 -8.26
CA LEU A 366 -12.48 -1.46 -7.80
C LEU A 366 -13.18 -1.94 -6.53
N LEU A 367 -13.31 -1.08 -5.52
CA LEU A 367 -13.95 -1.45 -4.24
C LEU A 367 -15.43 -1.81 -4.41
N MET A 368 -16.12 -1.28 -5.41
CA MET A 368 -17.52 -1.61 -5.72
C MET A 368 -17.68 -2.75 -6.73
N ALA A 369 -16.61 -3.21 -7.33
CA ALA A 369 -16.66 -4.29 -8.31
C ALA A 369 -17.01 -5.63 -7.65
N PRO A 370 -17.72 -6.53 -8.34
CA PRO A 370 -17.92 -7.90 -7.85
C PRO A 370 -16.57 -8.61 -7.79
N THR A 371 -16.37 -9.39 -6.73
CA THR A 371 -15.12 -10.17 -6.59
C THR A 371 -14.97 -11.15 -7.75
N PRO A 372 -13.84 -11.12 -8.49
CA PRO A 372 -13.60 -12.03 -9.58
C PRO A 372 -13.62 -13.51 -9.08
N VAL A 373 -14.33 -14.36 -9.78
CA VAL A 373 -14.29 -15.81 -9.56
C VAL A 373 -13.11 -16.34 -10.39
N HIS A 374 -12.18 -17.02 -9.75
CA HIS A 374 -10.99 -17.61 -10.39
C HIS A 374 -11.01 -19.11 -10.33
#